data_7aa3a96a56ba3a32a0112bf739f02056
#
_entry.id   7aa3a96a56ba3a32a0112bf739f02056
#
_cell.length_a   1.000
_cell.length_b   1.000
_cell.length_c   1.000
_cell.angle_alpha   90.00
_cell.angle_beta   90.00
_cell.angle_gamma   90.00
#
_symmetry.space_group_name_H-M   'P 1'
#
loop_
_entity.id
_entity.type
_entity.pdbx_description
1 polymer ?
#
loop_
_entity_poly.entity_id
_entity_poly.type
_entity_poly.pdbx_seq_one_letter_code
_entity_poly.pdbx_strand_id
1 'polypeptide(L)'
;GTHTGDSVTIAPALTLTDKEYQVMRNASIACLRKIGVETGGSNVQFAINPKNGRMVIIEMNPRVSRSSALASKATGFPIAKVAAKLAVGYTLDELQNEITKVTPASFEPTIDYVVTKIPRFTFEKFQDTKAILGTSMRSVGEAMAIGRNFKESFQLSLIHISEPTRLRRI
;
A
#
# COMPACT_ATOMS: atom_id res chain seq x y z
N GLY A 1 -0.30 9.99 17.14
CA GLY A 1 0.14 9.16 16.01
C GLY A 1 0.42 9.95 14.77
N THR A 2 1.06 9.32 13.81
CA THR A 2 1.43 9.91 12.51
C THR A 2 0.42 9.42 11.46
N HIS A 3 0.06 10.29 10.51
CA HIS A 3 -0.79 9.92 9.39
C HIS A 3 -0.17 8.78 8.57
N THR A 4 -0.98 7.85 8.08
CA THR A 4 -0.48 6.68 7.31
C THR A 4 0.27 7.08 6.03
N GLY A 5 -0.12 8.18 5.39
CA GLY A 5 0.59 8.76 4.24
C GLY A 5 2.02 9.22 4.55
N ASP A 6 2.28 9.59 5.80
CA ASP A 6 3.58 10.07 6.29
C ASP A 6 4.47 8.95 6.84
N SER A 7 4.01 7.71 6.76
CA SER A 7 4.72 6.55 7.28
C SER A 7 5.56 5.87 6.22
N VAL A 8 6.67 5.27 6.64
CA VAL A 8 7.40 4.28 5.83
C VAL A 8 6.50 3.06 5.66
N THR A 9 6.38 2.58 4.43
CA THR A 9 5.57 1.40 4.12
C THR A 9 6.44 0.31 3.55
N ILE A 10 6.24 -0.91 3.99
CA ILE A 10 7.02 -2.09 3.58
C ILE A 10 6.05 -3.16 3.10
N ALA A 11 6.37 -3.78 1.98
CA ALA A 11 5.68 -4.95 1.46
C ALA A 11 6.73 -6.05 1.13
N PRO A 12 6.48 -7.32 1.49
CA PRO A 12 5.35 -7.83 2.26
C PRO A 12 5.35 -7.32 3.72
N ALA A 13 4.31 -7.66 4.49
CA ALA A 13 4.17 -7.26 5.89
C ALA A 13 5.15 -8.05 6.79
N LEU A 14 6.41 -7.64 6.83
CA LEU A 14 7.53 -8.36 7.47
C LEU A 14 7.39 -8.55 8.99
N THR A 15 6.56 -7.74 9.65
CA THR A 15 6.38 -7.76 11.10
C THR A 15 5.13 -8.53 11.55
N LEU A 16 4.37 -9.08 10.62
CA LEU A 16 3.19 -9.89 10.88
C LEU A 16 3.49 -11.36 10.66
N THR A 17 2.94 -12.20 11.50
CA THR A 17 2.85 -13.63 11.22
C THR A 17 1.78 -13.90 10.18
N ASP A 18 1.86 -15.03 9.48
CA ASP A 18 0.82 -15.43 8.52
C ASP A 18 -0.57 -15.50 9.17
N LYS A 19 -0.65 -16.01 10.37
CA LYS A 19 -1.90 -16.07 11.14
C LYS A 19 -2.51 -14.68 11.38
N GLU A 20 -1.71 -13.70 11.77
CA GLU A 20 -2.17 -12.32 11.96
C GLU A 20 -2.63 -11.70 10.64
N TYR A 21 -1.88 -11.92 9.57
CA TYR A 21 -2.24 -11.46 8.23
C TYR A 21 -3.58 -12.05 7.78
N GLN A 22 -3.81 -13.36 7.95
CA GLN A 22 -5.07 -14.02 7.60
C GLN A 22 -6.25 -13.49 8.43
N VAL A 23 -6.06 -13.20 9.72
CA VAL A 23 -7.08 -12.57 10.56
C VAL A 23 -7.45 -11.19 10.03
N MET A 24 -6.46 -10.36 9.66
CA MET A 24 -6.70 -9.04 9.07
C MET A 24 -7.43 -9.14 7.73
N ARG A 25 -7.04 -10.07 6.88
CA ARG A 25 -7.68 -10.34 5.59
C ARG A 25 -9.16 -10.69 5.76
N ASN A 26 -9.45 -11.63 6.65
CA ASN A 26 -10.83 -12.06 6.94
C ASN A 26 -11.65 -10.91 7.53
N ALA A 27 -11.09 -10.13 8.44
CA ALA A 27 -11.74 -8.95 9.01
C ALA A 27 -12.03 -7.89 7.93
N SER A 28 -11.12 -7.68 6.98
CA SER A 28 -11.32 -6.76 5.85
C SER A 28 -12.51 -7.18 4.98
N ILE A 29 -12.59 -8.46 4.63
CA ILE A 29 -13.71 -9.02 3.85
C ILE A 29 -15.04 -8.88 4.63
N ALA A 30 -15.04 -9.16 5.92
CA ALA A 30 -16.22 -9.04 6.78
C ALA A 30 -16.70 -7.58 6.85
N CYS A 31 -15.80 -6.61 6.98
CA CYS A 31 -16.12 -5.18 6.98
C CYS A 31 -16.75 -4.74 5.65
N LEU A 32 -16.15 -5.12 4.53
CA LEU A 32 -16.66 -4.81 3.21
C LEU A 32 -18.09 -5.33 2.99
N ARG A 33 -18.31 -6.59 3.32
CA ARG A 33 -19.64 -7.22 3.22
C ARG A 33 -20.66 -6.57 4.13
N LYS A 34 -20.27 -6.20 5.35
CA LYS A 34 -21.17 -5.57 6.32
C LYS A 34 -21.61 -4.17 5.90
N ILE A 35 -20.73 -3.42 5.24
CA ILE A 35 -21.02 -2.08 4.73
C ILE A 35 -21.79 -2.14 3.41
N GLY A 36 -21.75 -3.28 2.72
CA GLY A 36 -22.43 -3.46 1.43
C GLY A 36 -21.69 -2.81 0.28
N VAL A 37 -20.33 -2.76 0.35
CA VAL A 37 -19.52 -2.22 -0.73
C VAL A 37 -19.28 -3.32 -1.74
N GLU A 38 -19.93 -3.19 -2.88
CA GLU A 38 -19.79 -4.11 -4.02
C GLU A 38 -18.96 -3.52 -5.16
N THR A 39 -18.33 -2.37 -4.91
CA THR A 39 -17.46 -1.72 -5.90
C THR A 39 -16.10 -2.38 -6.00
N GLY A 40 -15.44 -2.22 -7.11
CA GLY A 40 -14.27 -2.97 -7.50
C GLY A 40 -12.98 -2.79 -6.68
N GLY A 41 -12.96 -2.02 -5.59
CA GLY A 41 -11.78 -1.90 -4.77
C GLY A 41 -11.98 -1.11 -3.47
N SER A 42 -11.23 -1.49 -2.45
CA SER A 42 -11.22 -0.77 -1.18
C SER A 42 -9.87 -0.88 -0.49
N ASN A 43 -9.68 -0.07 0.54
CA ASN A 43 -8.53 -0.09 1.42
C ASN A 43 -9.02 -0.16 2.87
N VAL A 44 -8.55 -1.15 3.63
CA VAL A 44 -8.84 -1.28 5.06
C VAL A 44 -7.54 -1.13 5.83
N GLN A 45 -7.52 -0.26 6.82
CA GLN A 45 -6.34 0.04 7.62
C GLN A 45 -6.50 -0.51 9.04
N PHE A 46 -5.47 -1.17 9.51
CA PHE A 46 -5.42 -1.77 10.83
C PHE A 46 -4.23 -1.24 11.64
N ALA A 47 -4.34 -1.36 12.97
CA ALA A 47 -3.21 -1.28 13.87
C ALA A 47 -3.17 -2.52 14.76
N ILE A 48 -1.97 -3.06 14.96
CA ILE A 48 -1.73 -4.17 15.86
C ILE A 48 -0.80 -3.72 16.98
N ASN A 49 -1.20 -3.97 18.22
CA ASN A 49 -0.36 -3.72 19.37
C ASN A 49 0.72 -4.81 19.46
N PRO A 50 2.01 -4.49 19.33
CA PRO A 50 3.07 -5.50 19.33
C PRO A 50 3.26 -6.22 20.66
N LYS A 51 2.70 -5.67 21.76
CA LYS A 51 2.85 -6.28 23.10
C LYS A 51 1.85 -7.39 23.36
N ASN A 52 0.64 -7.30 22.83
CA ASN A 52 -0.45 -8.22 23.15
C ASN A 52 -1.24 -8.70 21.93
N GLY A 53 -0.86 -8.30 20.73
CA GLY A 53 -1.53 -8.71 19.48
C GLY A 53 -2.92 -8.10 19.28
N ARG A 54 -3.36 -7.15 20.12
CA ARG A 54 -4.67 -6.51 19.95
C ARG A 54 -4.73 -5.78 18.62
N MET A 55 -5.66 -6.18 17.77
CA MET A 55 -5.93 -5.58 16.47
C MET A 55 -7.11 -4.61 16.56
N VAL A 56 -6.98 -3.46 15.94
CA VAL A 56 -8.05 -2.47 15.75
C VAL A 56 -8.13 -2.05 14.30
N ILE A 57 -9.34 -1.80 13.81
CA ILE A 57 -9.56 -1.17 12.51
C ILE A 57 -9.48 0.34 12.71
N ILE A 58 -8.65 0.99 11.89
CA ILE A 58 -8.50 2.45 11.90
C ILE A 58 -9.56 3.08 11.02
N GLU A 59 -9.61 2.66 9.75
CA GLU A 59 -10.59 3.14 8.78
C GLU A 59 -10.73 2.17 7.61
N MET A 60 -11.81 2.32 6.86
CA MET A 60 -12.03 1.67 5.59
C MET A 60 -12.41 2.70 4.53
N ASN A 61 -11.72 2.66 3.40
CA ASN A 61 -11.98 3.54 2.27
C ASN A 61 -12.57 2.70 1.11
N PRO A 62 -13.87 2.83 0.79
CA PRO A 62 -14.53 2.02 -0.23
C PRO A 62 -14.25 2.55 -1.64
N ARG A 63 -13.01 2.67 -1.99
CA ARG A 63 -12.54 3.18 -3.28
C ARG A 63 -11.12 2.73 -3.59
N VAL A 64 -10.76 2.71 -4.86
CA VAL A 64 -9.38 2.66 -5.30
C VAL A 64 -8.69 3.98 -4.91
N SER A 65 -7.52 3.90 -4.31
CA SER A 65 -6.80 5.03 -3.72
C SER A 65 -5.34 5.06 -4.17
N ARG A 66 -4.59 6.05 -3.70
CA ARG A 66 -3.15 6.13 -3.91
C ARG A 66 -2.41 4.92 -3.33
N SER A 67 -2.84 4.41 -2.18
CA SER A 67 -2.31 3.16 -1.62
C SER A 67 -2.55 1.96 -2.53
N SER A 68 -3.68 1.92 -3.24
CA SER A 68 -3.93 0.88 -4.25
C SER A 68 -2.98 0.99 -5.45
N ALA A 69 -2.64 2.20 -5.87
CA ALA A 69 -1.64 2.42 -6.92
C ALA A 69 -0.24 1.94 -6.49
N LEU A 70 0.15 2.21 -5.24
CA LEU A 70 1.39 1.70 -4.66
C LEU A 70 1.40 0.18 -4.57
N ALA A 71 0.31 -0.42 -4.09
CA ALA A 71 0.15 -1.88 -4.04
C ALA A 71 0.23 -2.50 -5.45
N SER A 72 -0.38 -1.87 -6.45
CA SER A 72 -0.27 -2.32 -7.84
C SER A 72 1.17 -2.31 -8.35
N LYS A 73 1.93 -1.24 -8.05
CA LYS A 73 3.35 -1.16 -8.40
C LYS A 73 4.19 -2.19 -7.62
N ALA A 74 3.89 -2.38 -6.35
CA ALA A 74 4.63 -3.31 -5.49
C ALA A 74 4.42 -4.77 -5.90
N THR A 75 3.23 -5.15 -6.32
CA THR A 75 2.87 -6.55 -6.62
C THR A 75 2.82 -6.88 -8.09
N GLY A 76 2.76 -5.87 -8.97
CA GLY A 76 2.47 -6.05 -10.40
C GLY A 76 1.00 -6.32 -10.71
N PHE A 77 0.13 -6.43 -9.69
CA PHE A 77 -1.30 -6.69 -9.90
C PHE A 77 -2.05 -5.38 -10.23
N PRO A 78 -2.73 -5.29 -11.38
CA PRO A 78 -3.33 -4.02 -11.87
C PRO A 78 -4.68 -3.74 -11.20
N ILE A 79 -4.67 -3.34 -9.92
CA ILE A 79 -5.87 -3.16 -9.09
C ILE A 79 -6.91 -2.26 -9.76
N ALA A 80 -6.54 -1.11 -10.30
CA ALA A 80 -7.48 -0.18 -10.91
C ALA A 80 -8.16 -0.75 -12.16
N LYS A 81 -7.40 -1.48 -12.98
CA LYS A 81 -7.94 -2.14 -14.18
C LYS A 81 -8.94 -3.25 -13.83
N VAL A 82 -8.58 -4.06 -12.83
CA VAL A 82 -9.47 -5.12 -12.33
C VAL A 82 -10.71 -4.49 -11.69
N ALA A 83 -10.54 -3.48 -10.83
CA ALA A 83 -11.65 -2.76 -10.20
C ALA A 83 -12.65 -2.18 -11.22
N ALA A 84 -12.15 -1.60 -12.33
CA ALA A 84 -13.01 -1.10 -13.40
C ALA A 84 -13.84 -2.19 -14.07
N LYS A 85 -13.25 -3.38 -14.28
CA LYS A 85 -13.98 -4.53 -14.83
C LYS A 85 -15.04 -5.07 -13.86
N LEU A 86 -14.70 -5.16 -12.57
CA LEU A 86 -15.67 -5.56 -11.54
C LEU A 86 -16.85 -4.59 -11.46
N ALA A 87 -16.61 -3.29 -11.64
CA ALA A 87 -17.64 -2.26 -11.61
C ALA A 87 -18.68 -2.40 -12.76
N VAL A 88 -18.32 -3.05 -13.86
CA VAL A 88 -19.22 -3.32 -14.98
C VAL A 88 -19.78 -4.76 -14.99
N GLY A 89 -19.60 -5.50 -13.88
CA GLY A 89 -20.28 -6.77 -13.63
C GLY A 89 -19.44 -8.02 -13.78
N TYR A 90 -18.16 -7.94 -14.16
CA TYR A 90 -17.28 -9.12 -14.16
C TYR A 90 -16.98 -9.57 -12.72
N THR A 91 -16.75 -10.87 -12.55
CA THR A 91 -16.24 -11.44 -11.30
C THR A 91 -14.74 -11.69 -11.38
N LEU A 92 -14.06 -11.85 -10.23
CA LEU A 92 -12.63 -12.13 -10.20
C LEU A 92 -12.27 -13.46 -10.86
N ASP A 93 -13.18 -14.43 -10.86
CA ASP A 93 -12.95 -15.75 -11.45
C ASP A 93 -13.07 -15.73 -12.98
N GLU A 94 -13.85 -14.80 -13.53
CA GLU A 94 -13.98 -14.58 -14.97
C GLU A 94 -12.80 -13.81 -15.57
N LEU A 95 -12.04 -13.11 -14.73
CA LEU A 95 -10.89 -12.30 -15.17
C LEU A 95 -9.60 -13.11 -15.07
N GLN A 96 -8.78 -13.03 -16.10
CA GLN A 96 -7.45 -13.61 -16.09
C GLN A 96 -6.49 -12.77 -15.23
N ASN A 97 -5.67 -13.43 -14.43
CA ASN A 97 -4.58 -12.81 -13.70
C ASN A 97 -3.46 -12.41 -14.67
N GLU A 98 -3.15 -11.12 -14.74
CA GLU A 98 -2.17 -10.59 -15.68
C GLU A 98 -0.71 -10.92 -15.32
N ILE A 99 -0.46 -11.32 -14.06
CA ILE A 99 0.87 -11.73 -13.61
C ILE A 99 1.15 -13.17 -14.01
N THR A 100 0.28 -14.09 -13.61
CA THR A 100 0.46 -15.53 -13.85
C THR A 100 0.05 -15.94 -15.26
N LYS A 101 -0.92 -15.23 -15.86
CA LYS A 101 -1.54 -15.50 -17.18
C LYS A 101 -2.23 -16.85 -17.30
N VAL A 102 -2.29 -17.63 -16.24
CA VAL A 102 -2.89 -18.98 -16.20
C VAL A 102 -3.90 -19.16 -15.08
N THR A 103 -3.87 -18.30 -14.06
CA THR A 103 -4.83 -18.35 -12.96
C THR A 103 -5.89 -17.25 -13.10
N PRO A 104 -7.05 -17.37 -12.42
CA PRO A 104 -8.01 -16.27 -12.35
C PRO A 104 -7.47 -15.09 -11.51
N ALA A 105 -8.09 -13.92 -11.65
CA ALA A 105 -7.71 -12.72 -10.90
C ALA A 105 -8.00 -12.82 -9.39
N SER A 106 -8.75 -13.83 -8.95
CA SER A 106 -8.94 -14.16 -7.54
C SER A 106 -7.71 -14.75 -6.86
N PHE A 107 -6.70 -15.17 -7.63
CA PHE A 107 -5.42 -15.64 -7.11
C PHE A 107 -4.62 -14.44 -6.56
N GLU A 108 -4.38 -14.43 -5.25
CA GLU A 108 -3.70 -13.34 -4.57
C GLU A 108 -2.22 -13.26 -4.96
N PRO A 109 -1.68 -12.05 -5.23
CA PRO A 109 -0.28 -11.89 -5.58
C PRO A 109 0.63 -12.22 -4.39
N THR A 110 1.72 -12.92 -4.67
CA THR A 110 2.83 -13.18 -3.74
C THR A 110 4.10 -12.57 -4.31
N ILE A 111 4.96 -12.05 -3.43
CA ILE A 111 6.23 -11.44 -3.83
C ILE A 111 7.39 -12.07 -3.06
N ASP A 112 8.51 -12.28 -3.72
CA ASP A 112 9.76 -12.82 -3.17
C ASP A 112 10.85 -11.74 -3.03
N TYR A 113 10.47 -10.48 -3.10
CA TYR A 113 11.29 -9.29 -2.92
C TYR A 113 10.68 -8.37 -1.88
N VAL A 114 11.43 -7.39 -1.43
CA VAL A 114 10.95 -6.37 -0.47
C VAL A 114 10.80 -5.04 -1.17
N VAL A 115 9.64 -4.42 -0.97
CA VAL A 115 9.36 -3.07 -1.44
C VAL A 115 9.29 -2.13 -0.25
N THR A 116 10.02 -1.02 -0.32
CA THR A 116 9.96 0.04 0.69
C THR A 116 9.52 1.35 0.04
N LYS A 117 8.50 1.98 0.61
CA LYS A 117 8.05 3.33 0.28
C LYS A 117 8.46 4.29 1.39
N ILE A 118 9.11 5.39 1.01
CA ILE A 118 9.46 6.49 1.93
C ILE A 118 8.73 7.76 1.49
N PRO A 119 8.04 8.46 2.41
CA PRO A 119 7.40 9.73 2.09
C PRO A 119 8.45 10.85 1.93
N ARG A 120 8.12 11.83 1.09
CA ARG A 120 8.89 13.06 0.95
C ARG A 120 8.16 14.21 1.63
N PHE A 121 8.90 14.96 2.43
CA PHE A 121 8.45 16.19 3.05
C PHE A 121 9.17 17.39 2.41
N THR A 122 8.47 18.52 2.29
CA THR A 122 9.03 19.76 1.75
C THR A 122 8.64 20.94 2.65
N PHE A 123 8.86 20.78 3.96
CA PHE A 123 8.56 21.82 4.95
C PHE A 123 9.26 23.15 4.62
N GLU A 124 10.42 23.08 4.01
CA GLU A 124 11.21 24.25 3.58
C GLU A 124 10.48 25.15 2.56
N LYS A 125 9.46 24.62 1.89
CA LYS A 125 8.65 25.41 0.93
C LYS A 125 7.45 26.12 1.57
N PHE A 126 7.16 25.83 2.82
CA PHE A 126 5.99 26.35 3.53
C PHE A 126 6.45 27.10 4.81
N GLN A 127 6.70 28.39 4.69
CA GLN A 127 7.34 29.23 5.72
C GLN A 127 6.63 29.20 7.08
N ASP A 128 5.29 29.10 7.09
CA ASP A 128 4.49 29.11 8.32
C ASP A 128 4.15 27.71 8.86
N THR A 129 4.71 26.66 8.26
CA THR A 129 4.39 25.30 8.64
C THR A 129 5.47 24.71 9.55
N LYS A 130 5.08 24.32 10.76
CA LYS A 130 5.98 23.61 11.67
C LYS A 130 6.33 22.22 11.10
N ALA A 131 7.61 21.86 11.13
CA ALA A 131 8.12 20.55 10.70
C ALA A 131 7.83 19.46 11.75
N ILE A 132 6.53 19.28 12.08
CA ILE A 132 6.05 18.31 13.07
C ILE A 132 5.04 17.40 12.40
N LEU A 133 5.25 16.09 12.54
CA LEU A 133 4.31 15.07 12.08
C LEU A 133 3.16 14.88 13.08
N GLY A 134 1.98 14.64 12.56
CA GLY A 134 0.77 14.45 13.35
C GLY A 134 -0.29 13.64 12.61
N THR A 135 -1.55 13.81 12.99
CA THR A 135 -2.67 13.08 12.39
C THR A 135 -3.07 13.58 11.00
N SER A 136 -2.66 14.79 10.63
CA SER A 136 -2.87 15.32 9.27
C SER A 136 -1.66 15.00 8.37
N MET A 137 -1.92 14.64 7.13
CA MET A 137 -0.87 14.30 6.15
C MET A 137 0.00 15.53 5.82
N ARG A 138 1.32 15.37 5.91
CA ARG A 138 2.34 16.38 5.63
C ARG A 138 3.22 16.07 4.43
N SER A 139 3.25 14.81 4.02
CA SER A 139 4.03 14.39 2.85
C SER A 139 3.44 14.95 1.55
N VAL A 140 4.31 15.36 0.65
CA VAL A 140 3.95 15.92 -0.68
C VAL A 140 4.29 14.97 -1.82
N GLY A 141 4.99 13.87 -1.53
CA GLY A 141 5.39 12.87 -2.50
C GLY A 141 5.95 11.65 -1.78
N GLU A 142 6.41 10.71 -2.59
CA GLU A 142 6.94 9.44 -2.10
C GLU A 142 7.90 8.84 -3.13
N ALA A 143 8.88 8.09 -2.64
CA ALA A 143 9.70 7.20 -3.46
C ALA A 143 9.48 5.76 -3.04
N MET A 144 9.54 4.85 -4.00
CA MET A 144 9.42 3.43 -3.79
C MET A 144 10.62 2.73 -4.43
N ALA A 145 11.24 1.81 -3.69
CA ALA A 145 12.31 0.98 -4.21
C ALA A 145 12.05 -0.49 -3.90
N ILE A 146 12.60 -1.34 -4.75
CA ILE A 146 12.51 -2.81 -4.66
C ILE A 146 13.91 -3.33 -4.40
N GLY A 147 14.04 -4.23 -3.44
CA GLY A 147 15.30 -4.89 -3.11
C GLY A 147 15.07 -6.35 -2.72
N ARG A 148 16.14 -7.12 -2.62
CA ARG A 148 16.09 -8.53 -2.19
C ARG A 148 15.79 -8.69 -0.70
N ASN A 149 16.07 -7.65 0.06
CA ASN A 149 15.84 -7.59 1.51
C ASN A 149 15.49 -6.16 1.93
N PHE A 150 15.07 -6.01 3.18
CA PHE A 150 14.66 -4.71 3.73
C PHE A 150 15.79 -3.66 3.67
N LYS A 151 17.01 -4.02 4.04
CA LYS A 151 18.13 -3.06 4.08
C LYS A 151 18.39 -2.47 2.69
N GLU A 152 18.40 -3.32 1.67
CA GLU A 152 18.63 -2.92 0.28
C GLU A 152 17.50 -2.00 -0.21
N SER A 153 16.24 -2.40 -0.09
CA SER A 153 15.09 -1.61 -0.53
C SER A 153 14.97 -0.28 0.21
N PHE A 154 15.28 -0.27 1.51
CA PHE A 154 15.25 0.93 2.34
C PHE A 154 16.33 1.94 1.90
N GLN A 155 17.57 1.50 1.72
CA GLN A 155 18.67 2.35 1.26
C GLN A 155 18.42 2.91 -0.14
N LEU A 156 17.92 2.09 -1.05
CA LEU A 156 17.55 2.54 -2.40
C LEU A 156 16.43 3.60 -2.35
N SER A 157 15.43 3.42 -1.49
CA SER A 157 14.37 4.41 -1.30
C SER A 157 14.91 5.75 -0.78
N LEU A 158 15.87 5.71 0.15
CA LEU A 158 16.53 6.91 0.67
C LEU A 158 17.31 7.65 -0.40
N ILE A 159 18.06 6.97 -1.26
CA ILE A 159 18.78 7.57 -2.38
C ILE A 159 17.81 8.30 -3.30
N HIS A 160 16.69 7.71 -3.65
CA HIS A 160 15.68 8.34 -4.50
C HIS A 160 15.05 9.59 -3.89
N ILE A 161 14.94 9.67 -2.57
CA ILE A 161 14.39 10.84 -1.87
C ILE A 161 15.45 11.92 -1.68
N SER A 162 16.66 11.55 -1.23
CA SER A 162 17.70 12.49 -0.81
C SER A 162 18.56 12.97 -1.96
N GLU A 163 18.82 12.09 -2.92
CA GLU A 163 19.69 12.33 -4.07
C GLU A 163 18.97 12.00 -5.38
N PRO A 164 17.91 12.76 -5.73
CA PRO A 164 17.24 12.53 -7.00
C PRO A 164 18.22 12.76 -8.14
N THR A 165 18.36 11.78 -9.02
CA THR A 165 19.22 11.84 -10.20
C THR A 165 18.91 13.13 -10.96
N ARG A 166 19.82 14.09 -10.92
CA ARG A 166 19.74 15.26 -11.81
C ARG A 166 19.94 14.75 -13.22
N LEU A 167 18.91 14.78 -14.04
CA LEU A 167 19.07 14.67 -15.47
C LEU A 167 20.04 15.79 -15.86
N ARG A 168 21.30 15.43 -16.18
CA ARG A 168 22.20 16.36 -16.86
C ARG A 168 21.50 16.66 -18.19
N ARG A 169 21.06 17.91 -18.37
CA ARG A 169 20.72 18.40 -19.71
C ARG A 169 22.00 18.25 -20.53
N ILE A 170 21.95 17.34 -21.50
CA ILE A 170 22.90 17.29 -22.60
C ILE A 170 22.59 18.45 -23.53
#